data_9d15f55cb5e9282b38805ab7725856fe
#
_entry.id   9d15f55cb5e9282b38805ab7725856fe
#
_cell.length_a   1.000
_cell.length_b   1.000
_cell.length_c   1.000
_cell.angle_alpha   90.00
_cell.angle_beta   90.00
_cell.angle_gamma   90.00
#
_symmetry.space_group_name_H-M   'P 1'
#
loop_
_entity.id
_entity.type
_entity.pdbx_description
1 polymer ?
#
loop_
_entity_poly.entity_id
_entity_poly.type
_entity_poly.pdbx_seq_one_letter_code
_entity_poly.pdbx_strand_id
1 'polypeptide(L)'
;MSRIQFGVCEFSFPCWGPLALQMAHEAGFTGMQLADAGGSTNAYPLNNKRVQESYLEAAAKYGITLQSIHLYTLVRQNFIRFSQASPEGMECMESIKNAIIAASQMGIPVVMIEGMRMYGAAQYKHVYQMYQYAV
;
A
#
# COMPACT_ATOMS: atom_id res chain seq x y z
N MET A 1 3.20 -20.01 -24.11
CA MET A 1 3.60 -18.57 -23.99
C MET A 1 2.87 -17.97 -22.81
N SER A 2 3.60 -17.48 -21.80
CA SER A 2 2.98 -16.74 -20.70
C SER A 2 2.42 -15.42 -21.25
N ARG A 3 1.11 -15.22 -21.11
CA ARG A 3 0.47 -13.95 -21.48
C ARG A 3 0.95 -12.88 -20.51
N ILE A 4 1.45 -11.77 -21.01
CA ILE A 4 1.73 -10.59 -20.19
C ILE A 4 0.40 -10.12 -19.58
N GLN A 5 0.38 -9.96 -18.26
CA GLN A 5 -0.75 -9.39 -17.54
C GLN A 5 -0.45 -7.93 -17.22
N PHE A 6 -1.42 -7.06 -17.46
CA PHE A 6 -1.33 -5.65 -17.11
C PHE A 6 -2.08 -5.39 -15.81
N GLY A 7 -1.40 -4.78 -14.86
CA GLY A 7 -1.99 -4.24 -13.65
C GLY A 7 -1.98 -2.72 -13.66
N VAL A 8 -2.77 -2.14 -12.78
CA VAL A 8 -2.87 -0.69 -12.57
C VAL A 8 -2.80 -0.37 -11.10
N CYS A 9 -2.30 0.80 -10.76
CA CYS A 9 -2.32 1.29 -9.39
C CYS A 9 -3.64 2.02 -9.11
N GLU A 10 -4.19 1.81 -7.92
CA GLU A 10 -5.46 2.40 -7.50
C GLU A 10 -5.48 3.93 -7.61
N PHE A 11 -4.35 4.62 -7.35
CA PHE A 11 -4.33 6.08 -7.51
C PHE A 11 -4.30 6.57 -8.96
N SER A 12 -4.29 5.68 -9.93
CA SER A 12 -4.49 6.06 -11.33
C SER A 12 -5.94 6.36 -11.66
N PHE A 13 -6.85 6.05 -10.74
CA PHE A 13 -8.28 6.33 -10.89
C PHE A 13 -8.70 7.56 -10.08
N PRO A 14 -9.78 8.24 -10.49
CA PRO A 14 -10.33 9.39 -9.75
C PRO A 14 -11.09 8.99 -8.48
N CYS A 15 -11.14 7.72 -8.15
CA CYS A 15 -11.81 7.14 -6.99
C CYS A 15 -10.97 6.04 -6.36
N TRP A 16 -11.28 5.72 -5.12
CA TRP A 16 -10.64 4.68 -4.34
C TRP A 16 -11.66 3.63 -3.90
N GLY A 17 -11.17 2.52 -3.41
CA GLY A 17 -12.02 1.46 -2.90
C GLY A 17 -12.57 0.55 -3.99
N PRO A 18 -13.65 -0.20 -3.70
CA PRO A 18 -14.24 -1.16 -4.62
C PRO A 18 -14.62 -0.61 -6.00
N LEU A 19 -14.92 0.69 -6.08
CA LEU A 19 -15.24 1.34 -7.36
C LEU A 19 -14.01 1.40 -8.29
N ALA A 20 -12.80 1.57 -7.75
CA ALA A 20 -11.58 1.55 -8.55
C ALA A 20 -11.37 0.18 -9.22
N LEU A 21 -11.74 -0.93 -8.55
CA LEU A 21 -11.66 -2.27 -9.13
C LEU A 21 -12.65 -2.44 -10.29
N GLN A 22 -13.85 -1.90 -10.15
CA GLN A 22 -14.81 -1.89 -11.25
C GLN A 22 -14.26 -1.15 -12.47
N MET A 23 -13.72 0.05 -12.27
CA MET A 23 -13.13 0.85 -13.36
C MET A 23 -11.93 0.14 -14.00
N ALA A 24 -11.11 -0.53 -13.20
CA ALA A 24 -9.99 -1.33 -13.72
C ALA A 24 -10.48 -2.47 -14.61
N HIS A 25 -11.52 -3.18 -14.19
CA HIS A 25 -12.14 -4.24 -14.99
C HIS A 25 -12.70 -3.69 -16.30
N GLU A 26 -13.46 -2.59 -16.25
CA GLU A 26 -14.05 -1.95 -17.43
C GLU A 26 -12.96 -1.45 -18.41
N ALA A 27 -11.79 -1.05 -17.90
CA ALA A 27 -10.63 -0.68 -18.69
C ALA A 27 -9.79 -1.88 -19.21
N GLY A 28 -10.17 -3.12 -18.86
CA GLY A 28 -9.51 -4.34 -19.33
C GLY A 28 -8.29 -4.77 -18.52
N PHE A 29 -8.05 -4.19 -17.34
CA PHE A 29 -7.01 -4.64 -16.42
C PHE A 29 -7.44 -5.92 -15.69
N THR A 30 -6.46 -6.76 -15.35
CA THR A 30 -6.67 -8.00 -14.61
C THR A 30 -5.99 -8.00 -13.24
N GLY A 31 -5.21 -6.99 -12.94
CA GLY A 31 -4.50 -6.84 -11.68
C GLY A 31 -4.53 -5.41 -11.15
N MET A 32 -4.51 -5.27 -9.83
CA MET A 32 -4.46 -3.98 -9.18
C MET A 32 -3.48 -3.97 -8.01
N GLN A 33 -2.74 -2.89 -7.89
CA GLN A 33 -2.02 -2.50 -6.69
C GLN A 33 -2.92 -1.59 -5.86
N LEU A 34 -3.22 -1.99 -4.65
CA LEU A 34 -3.97 -1.17 -3.71
C LEU A 34 -3.09 -0.04 -3.15
N ALA A 35 -3.71 1.06 -2.81
CA ALA A 35 -3.06 2.19 -2.16
C ALA A 35 -3.44 2.27 -0.69
N ASP A 36 -2.45 2.28 0.20
CA ASP A 36 -2.67 2.64 1.60
C ASP A 36 -2.24 4.10 1.82
N ALA A 37 -3.23 4.98 1.86
CA ALA A 37 -2.97 6.40 2.08
C ALA A 37 -2.72 6.74 3.55
N GLY A 38 -3.02 5.83 4.46
CA GLY A 38 -2.92 6.03 5.91
C GLY A 38 -3.66 7.28 6.44
N GLY A 39 -3.60 7.44 7.75
CA GLY A 39 -4.13 8.62 8.43
C GLY A 39 -5.66 8.65 8.52
N SER A 40 -6.16 9.61 9.29
CA SER A 40 -7.58 9.77 9.61
C SER A 40 -8.47 10.17 8.44
N THR A 41 -7.87 10.61 7.33
CA THR A 41 -8.59 11.03 6.11
C THR A 41 -8.70 9.92 5.06
N ASN A 42 -8.14 8.73 5.34
CA ASN A 42 -8.25 7.59 4.45
C ASN A 42 -9.66 7.01 4.51
N ALA A 43 -10.42 7.10 3.42
CA ALA A 43 -11.78 6.56 3.33
C ALA A 43 -11.78 5.01 3.31
N TYR A 44 -10.68 4.38 2.92
CA TYR A 44 -10.55 2.92 2.77
C TYR A 44 -9.29 2.41 3.50
N PRO A 45 -9.22 2.53 4.85
CA PRO A 45 -8.06 2.09 5.61
C PRO A 45 -7.95 0.56 5.61
N LEU A 46 -6.86 0.03 5.08
CA LEU A 46 -6.68 -1.42 4.92
C LEU A 46 -6.51 -2.18 6.24
N ASN A 47 -6.30 -1.51 7.36
CA ASN A 47 -6.37 -2.13 8.69
C ASN A 47 -7.80 -2.35 9.20
N ASN A 48 -8.82 -1.94 8.45
CA ASN A 48 -10.22 -2.16 8.77
C ASN A 48 -10.73 -3.41 8.05
N LYS A 49 -11.19 -4.40 8.81
CA LYS A 49 -11.65 -5.69 8.28
C LYS A 49 -12.79 -5.56 7.26
N ARG A 50 -13.76 -4.67 7.50
CA ARG A 50 -14.87 -4.46 6.54
C ARG A 50 -14.39 -3.89 5.22
N VAL A 51 -13.37 -3.02 5.27
CA VAL A 51 -12.74 -2.49 4.07
C VAL A 51 -12.00 -3.59 3.32
N GLN A 52 -11.25 -4.44 4.02
CA GLN A 52 -10.61 -5.61 3.40
C GLN A 52 -11.63 -6.51 2.71
N GLU A 53 -12.72 -6.85 3.40
CA GLU A 53 -13.82 -7.66 2.86
C GLU A 53 -14.40 -7.04 1.59
N SER A 54 -14.68 -5.73 1.60
CA SER A 54 -15.22 -5.03 0.43
C SER A 54 -14.30 -5.05 -0.79
N TYR A 55 -12.98 -4.95 -0.59
CA TYR A 55 -12.01 -5.10 -1.67
C TYR A 55 -11.96 -6.53 -2.19
N LEU A 56 -11.96 -7.54 -1.31
CA LEU A 56 -11.93 -8.94 -1.70
C LEU A 56 -13.19 -9.34 -2.48
N GLU A 57 -14.36 -8.90 -2.03
CA GLU A 57 -15.63 -9.11 -2.74
C GLU A 57 -15.61 -8.46 -4.13
N ALA A 58 -15.16 -7.21 -4.23
CA ALA A 58 -15.07 -6.52 -5.51
C ALA A 58 -14.03 -7.19 -6.43
N ALA A 59 -12.89 -7.58 -5.89
CA ALA A 59 -11.85 -8.29 -6.63
C ALA A 59 -12.39 -9.61 -7.22
N ALA A 60 -13.10 -10.40 -6.43
CA ALA A 60 -13.74 -11.62 -6.88
C ALA A 60 -14.82 -11.35 -7.94
N LYS A 61 -15.66 -10.34 -7.70
CA LYS A 61 -16.76 -9.96 -8.62
C LYS A 61 -16.27 -9.55 -9.99
N TYR A 62 -15.18 -8.77 -10.04
CA TYR A 62 -14.65 -8.20 -11.28
C TYR A 62 -13.47 -8.98 -11.88
N GLY A 63 -13.06 -10.08 -11.24
CA GLY A 63 -11.93 -10.88 -11.71
C GLY A 63 -10.59 -10.13 -11.67
N ILE A 64 -10.41 -9.23 -10.71
CA ILE A 64 -9.17 -8.48 -10.50
C ILE A 64 -8.31 -9.18 -9.45
N THR A 65 -7.06 -9.43 -9.79
CA THR A 65 -6.07 -9.93 -8.82
C THR A 65 -5.48 -8.76 -8.02
N LEU A 66 -5.57 -8.81 -6.70
CA LEU A 66 -4.89 -7.86 -5.81
C LEU A 66 -3.41 -8.27 -5.70
N GLN A 67 -2.53 -7.52 -6.34
CA GLN A 67 -1.13 -7.92 -6.54
C GLN A 67 -0.19 -7.39 -5.47
N SER A 68 -0.45 -6.20 -4.97
CA SER A 68 0.38 -5.54 -3.97
C SER A 68 -0.36 -4.45 -3.23
N ILE A 69 0.19 -4.05 -2.08
CA ILE A 69 -0.19 -2.83 -1.37
C ILE A 69 0.95 -1.83 -1.49
N HIS A 70 0.64 -0.61 -1.91
CA HIS A 70 1.58 0.50 -1.94
C HIS A 70 1.37 1.42 -0.73
N LEU A 71 2.40 1.54 0.08
CA LEU A 71 2.41 2.42 1.25
C LEU A 71 2.67 3.87 0.86
N TYR A 72 1.66 4.52 0.31
CA TYR A 72 1.70 5.95 -0.03
C TYR A 72 1.75 6.86 1.21
N THR A 73 1.28 6.37 2.33
CA THR A 73 1.32 7.02 3.64
C THR A 73 2.70 7.52 4.01
N LEU A 74 3.73 6.70 3.76
CA LEU A 74 5.11 7.04 4.15
C LEU A 74 5.66 8.27 3.43
N VAL A 75 5.24 8.52 2.20
CA VAL A 75 5.58 9.74 1.45
C VAL A 75 4.95 10.96 2.10
N ARG A 76 3.68 10.85 2.48
CA ARG A 76 2.95 11.94 3.13
C ARG A 76 3.47 12.25 4.53
N GLN A 77 3.90 11.23 5.26
CA GLN A 77 4.45 11.36 6.61
C GLN A 77 5.92 11.82 6.63
N ASN A 78 6.55 12.05 5.46
CA ASN A 78 7.98 12.40 5.37
C ASN A 78 8.88 11.43 6.17
N PHE A 79 8.59 10.15 6.07
CA PHE A 79 9.23 9.04 6.79
C PHE A 79 10.75 9.16 6.96
N ILE A 80 11.45 9.70 5.96
CA ILE A 80 12.92 9.84 5.97
C ILE A 80 13.42 10.87 7.00
N ARG A 81 12.56 11.79 7.43
CA ARG A 81 12.98 12.92 8.28
C ARG A 81 12.93 12.62 9.77
N PHE A 82 12.27 11.52 10.16
CA PHE A 82 12.01 11.24 11.55
C PHE A 82 12.87 10.10 12.09
N SER A 83 13.36 10.25 13.32
CA SER A 83 13.97 9.16 14.08
C SER A 83 12.90 8.12 14.42
N GLN A 84 13.27 6.83 14.45
CA GLN A 84 12.39 5.75 14.93
C GLN A 84 11.82 6.02 16.33
N ALA A 85 12.57 6.71 17.18
CA ALA A 85 12.18 7.02 18.54
C ALA A 85 11.26 8.24 18.64
N SER A 86 11.08 9.00 17.56
CA SER A 86 10.13 10.11 17.55
C SER A 86 8.69 9.61 17.42
N PRO A 87 7.69 10.37 17.89
CA PRO A 87 6.28 10.03 17.70
C PRO A 87 5.93 9.80 16.23
N GLU A 88 6.44 10.62 15.33
CA GLU A 88 6.21 10.52 13.89
C GLU A 88 6.86 9.28 13.29
N GLY A 89 8.08 8.93 13.73
CA GLY A 89 8.75 7.71 13.30
C GLY A 89 8.02 6.45 13.79
N MET A 90 7.47 6.47 14.99
CA MET A 90 6.65 5.38 15.54
C MET A 90 5.34 5.23 14.75
N GLU A 91 4.69 6.33 14.37
CA GLU A 91 3.50 6.30 13.51
C GLU A 91 3.79 5.71 12.13
N CYS A 92 4.93 6.05 11.53
CA CYS A 92 5.37 5.46 10.28
C CYS A 92 5.60 3.94 10.40
N MET A 93 6.24 3.50 11.48
CA MET A 93 6.47 2.08 11.74
C MET A 93 5.15 1.31 11.95
N GLU A 94 4.19 1.92 12.62
CA GLU A 94 2.87 1.34 12.78
C GLU A 94 2.12 1.21 11.44
N SER A 95 2.24 2.20 10.56
CA SER A 95 1.70 2.13 9.20
C SER A 95 2.29 0.96 8.40
N ILE A 96 3.60 0.71 8.50
CA ILE A 96 4.24 -0.44 7.86
C ILE A 96 3.70 -1.75 8.40
N LYS A 97 3.61 -1.91 9.72
CA LYS A 97 3.06 -3.11 10.35
C LYS A 97 1.62 -3.37 9.91
N ASN A 98 0.79 -2.34 9.93
CA ASN A 98 -0.60 -2.44 9.53
C ASN A 98 -0.76 -2.88 8.09
N ALA A 99 0.09 -2.38 7.17
CA ALA A 99 0.07 -2.83 5.78
C ALA A 99 0.51 -4.29 5.61
N ILE A 100 1.53 -4.74 6.35
CA ILE A 100 1.98 -6.14 6.33
C ILE A 100 0.87 -7.06 6.86
N ILE A 101 0.23 -6.69 7.96
CA ILE A 101 -0.89 -7.45 8.53
C ILE A 101 -2.06 -7.51 7.54
N ALA A 102 -2.43 -6.37 6.95
CA ALA A 102 -3.50 -6.31 5.96
C ALA A 102 -3.18 -7.17 4.73
N ALA A 103 -1.97 -7.09 4.20
CA ALA A 103 -1.52 -7.91 3.09
C ALA A 103 -1.64 -9.41 3.40
N SER A 104 -1.18 -9.82 4.59
CA SER A 104 -1.30 -11.20 5.05
C SER A 104 -2.76 -11.67 5.16
N GLN A 105 -3.63 -10.83 5.74
CA GLN A 105 -5.06 -11.14 5.91
C GLN A 105 -5.82 -11.22 4.58
N MET A 106 -5.43 -10.41 3.61
CA MET A 106 -6.05 -10.36 2.28
C MET A 106 -5.39 -11.33 1.27
N GLY A 107 -4.33 -12.04 1.65
CA GLY A 107 -3.59 -12.92 0.74
C GLY A 107 -2.82 -12.16 -0.34
N ILE A 108 -2.44 -10.91 -0.10
CA ILE A 108 -1.68 -10.08 -1.03
C ILE A 108 -0.18 -10.33 -0.82
N PRO A 109 0.55 -10.76 -1.87
CA PRO A 109 1.92 -11.27 -1.68
C PRO A 109 2.99 -10.18 -1.52
N VAL A 110 2.71 -8.93 -1.87
CA VAL A 110 3.71 -7.87 -1.94
C VAL A 110 3.24 -6.61 -1.21
N VAL A 111 4.08 -6.07 -0.35
CA VAL A 111 3.95 -4.71 0.19
C VAL A 111 5.06 -3.87 -0.41
N MET A 112 4.70 -2.84 -1.15
CA MET A 112 5.64 -1.92 -1.76
C MET A 112 5.80 -0.68 -0.87
N ILE A 113 7.04 -0.44 -0.46
CA ILE A 113 7.43 0.78 0.23
C ILE A 113 8.01 1.70 -0.84
N GLU A 114 7.44 2.89 -1.00
CA GLU A 114 7.87 3.81 -2.02
C GLU A 114 9.34 4.22 -1.84
N GLY A 115 10.08 4.26 -2.96
CA GLY A 115 11.49 4.61 -2.98
C GLY A 115 11.72 6.03 -2.50
N MET A 116 12.33 6.13 -1.35
CA MET A 116 12.68 7.41 -0.74
C MET A 116 14.00 7.90 -1.30
N ARG A 117 13.99 9.10 -1.86
CA ARG A 117 15.25 9.75 -2.29
C ARG A 117 16.09 10.08 -1.07
N MET A 118 17.25 9.46 -0.97
CA MET A 118 18.21 9.72 0.09
C MET A 118 19.14 10.84 -0.33
N TYR A 119 19.27 11.84 0.52
CA TYR A 119 20.10 13.01 0.24
C TYR A 119 21.48 12.98 0.94
N GLY A 120 21.81 11.89 1.64
CA GLY A 120 23.11 11.76 2.29
C GLY A 120 23.30 10.47 3.11
N ALA A 121 24.55 10.15 3.44
CA ALA A 121 24.94 8.91 4.12
C ALA A 121 24.29 8.71 5.51
N ALA A 122 24.05 9.80 6.24
CA ALA A 122 23.38 9.74 7.55
C ALA A 122 21.92 9.30 7.43
N GLN A 123 21.23 9.74 6.37
CA GLN A 123 19.86 9.35 6.09
C GLN A 123 19.77 7.89 5.61
N TYR A 124 20.77 7.42 4.86
CA TYR A 124 20.84 6.01 4.45
C TYR A 124 20.85 5.06 5.65
N LYS A 125 21.68 5.31 6.63
CA LYS A 125 21.77 4.48 7.83
C LYS A 125 20.44 4.41 8.59
N HIS A 126 19.77 5.53 8.70
CA HIS A 126 18.46 5.61 9.36
C HIS A 126 17.38 4.81 8.59
N VAL A 127 17.25 5.04 7.30
CA VAL A 127 16.28 4.31 6.45
C VAL A 127 16.56 2.81 6.45
N TYR A 128 17.83 2.42 6.35
CA TYR A 128 18.21 1.01 6.42
C TYR A 128 17.80 0.35 7.74
N GLN A 129 18.02 1.02 8.86
CA GLN A 129 17.58 0.54 10.16
C GLN A 129 16.05 0.37 10.24
N MET A 130 15.30 1.32 9.68
CA MET A 130 13.85 1.22 9.66
C MET A 130 13.35 0.04 8.82
N TYR A 131 13.98 -0.25 7.69
CA TYR A 131 13.65 -1.43 6.90
C TYR A 131 13.96 -2.74 7.64
N GLN A 132 15.06 -2.81 8.37
CA GLN A 132 15.40 -3.99 9.18
C GLN A 132 14.37 -4.27 10.28
N TYR A 133 13.70 -3.25 10.78
CA TYR A 133 12.63 -3.42 11.78
C TYR A 133 11.28 -3.82 11.18
N ALA A 134 11.08 -3.58 9.89
CA ALA A 134 9.82 -3.86 9.21
C ALA A 134 9.72 -5.32 8.70
N VAL A 135 10.84 -6.02 8.64
CA VAL A 135 10.96 -7.42 8.19
C VAL A 135 11.10 -8.36 9.38
#